data_9cae76110c54aa2add1240ff883eabf8
#
_entry.id   9cae76110c54aa2add1240ff883eabf8
#
_cell.length_a   1.000
_cell.length_b   1.000
_cell.length_c   1.000
_cell.angle_alpha   90.00
_cell.angle_beta   90.00
_cell.angle_gamma   90.00
#
_symmetry.space_group_name_H-M   'P 1'
#
loop_
_entity.id
_entity.type
_entity.pdbx_description
1 polymer ?
#
loop_
_entity_poly.entity_id
_entity_poly.type
_entity_poly.pdbx_seq_one_letter_code
_entity_poly.pdbx_strand_id
1 'polypeptide(L)'
;MTFEIIFVLLALLGMVIALILDKMRPGMVLFSVVVLFLCVGILTPKEMLEGFSNKGMITVAMLFLVSEGIRQSGALGQLIKKLLPQGKTTVFKAQLRMLPTISFISAFLNNTPVVVIFAPIIKRWAESVKLPATKFLIPLSYVTILGGICTLIGTSTNLVVHGMILEAGYEGFTMFELGKVGIFIAVAGIVYLFLFSSRLLPDVRKDAVKLDDEPEEHSDLHRVEAVLGPRFPGINKKLKDFNFKRHYGAEVKEIKRNGQSYTQDLENEYFREGDTVVVMADDSFVQTWGESSVFVMLANGKDTEPVASKGKRWFALVLLILMITGATVGELPAVKEAFPDIKLDMFFFVSVTTIIMAWTKIFPARKYTKYISWDILITIACAFAISKAMVNSGVADAVAKYIIGLTEHYGPQVLLA
;
A
#
# COMPACT_ATOMS: atom_id res chain seq x y z
N MET A 1 -31.17 -1.11 28.48
CA MET A 1 -30.10 -1.65 27.63
C MET A 1 -29.98 -3.13 27.96
N THR A 2 -30.07 -3.99 26.96
CA THR A 2 -29.86 -5.43 27.16
C THR A 2 -28.36 -5.70 27.45
N PHE A 3 -28.06 -6.81 28.09
CA PHE A 3 -26.67 -7.22 28.36
C PHE A 3 -25.82 -7.23 27.12
N GLU A 4 -26.38 -7.68 26.00
CA GLU A 4 -25.71 -7.75 24.69
C GLU A 4 -25.28 -6.38 24.18
N ILE A 5 -26.14 -5.34 24.29
CA ILE A 5 -25.82 -3.97 23.88
C ILE A 5 -24.61 -3.45 24.66
N ILE A 6 -24.63 -3.60 26.00
CA ILE A 6 -23.53 -3.11 26.84
C ILE A 6 -22.24 -3.86 26.53
N PHE A 7 -22.32 -5.19 26.35
CA PHE A 7 -21.16 -6.02 26.04
C PHE A 7 -20.52 -5.62 24.69
N VAL A 8 -21.32 -5.45 23.65
CA VAL A 8 -20.81 -5.05 22.33
C VAL A 8 -20.18 -3.66 22.39
N LEU A 9 -20.81 -2.68 23.05
CA LEU A 9 -20.25 -1.35 23.21
C LEU A 9 -18.90 -1.35 23.96
N LEU A 10 -18.80 -2.13 25.05
CA LEU A 10 -17.54 -2.26 25.79
C LEU A 10 -16.46 -2.96 24.97
N ALA A 11 -16.81 -4.00 24.22
CA ALA A 11 -15.88 -4.68 23.32
C ALA A 11 -15.38 -3.77 22.19
N LEU A 12 -16.26 -2.96 21.60
CA LEU A 12 -15.89 -1.97 20.59
C LEU A 12 -15.00 -0.88 21.17
N LEU A 13 -15.29 -0.38 22.37
CA LEU A 13 -14.44 0.57 23.07
C LEU A 13 -13.05 -0.04 23.34
N GLY A 14 -13.00 -1.26 23.84
CA GLY A 14 -11.76 -2.00 24.05
C GLY A 14 -10.97 -2.20 22.75
N MET A 15 -11.66 -2.49 21.64
CA MET A 15 -11.06 -2.58 20.30
C MET A 15 -10.38 -1.26 19.91
N VAL A 16 -11.07 -0.13 20.06
CA VAL A 16 -10.51 1.19 19.72
C VAL A 16 -9.29 1.49 20.58
N ILE A 17 -9.34 1.22 21.88
CA ILE A 17 -8.20 1.39 22.79
C ILE A 17 -7.04 0.50 22.35
N ALA A 18 -7.29 -0.77 22.02
CA ALA A 18 -6.25 -1.70 21.56
C ALA A 18 -5.60 -1.24 20.24
N LEU A 19 -6.38 -0.68 19.30
CA LEU A 19 -5.86 -0.10 18.06
C LEU A 19 -5.01 1.14 18.30
N ILE A 20 -5.41 2.02 19.25
CA ILE A 20 -4.62 3.21 19.62
C ILE A 20 -3.29 2.82 20.29
N LEU A 21 -3.27 1.75 21.09
CA LEU A 21 -2.06 1.25 21.74
C LEU A 21 -1.04 0.64 20.76
N ASP A 22 -1.46 0.30 19.55
CA ASP A 22 -0.64 -0.21 18.43
C ASP A 22 0.33 -1.36 18.80
N LYS A 23 -0.09 -2.21 19.76
CA LYS A 23 0.72 -3.37 20.19
C LYS A 23 0.52 -4.61 19.31
N MET A 24 -0.58 -4.66 18.57
CA MET A 24 -0.97 -5.80 17.72
C MET A 24 -1.45 -5.28 16.38
N ARG A 25 -1.30 -6.09 15.34
CA ARG A 25 -1.81 -5.75 14.00
C ARG A 25 -3.33 -5.57 14.03
N PRO A 26 -3.89 -4.59 13.30
CA PRO A 26 -5.33 -4.31 13.29
C PRO A 26 -6.20 -5.55 13.03
N GLY A 27 -5.82 -6.38 12.05
CA GLY A 27 -6.55 -7.60 11.74
C GLY A 27 -6.68 -8.55 12.92
N MET A 28 -5.63 -8.71 13.73
CA MET A 28 -5.67 -9.57 14.93
C MET A 28 -6.52 -8.97 16.03
N VAL A 29 -6.51 -7.65 16.20
CA VAL A 29 -7.38 -6.97 17.19
C VAL A 29 -8.85 -7.18 16.83
N LEU A 30 -9.25 -6.92 15.59
CA LEU A 30 -10.62 -7.11 15.13
C LEU A 30 -11.02 -8.59 15.20
N PHE A 31 -10.14 -9.50 14.78
CA PHE A 31 -10.40 -10.94 14.86
C PHE A 31 -10.65 -11.40 16.29
N SER A 32 -9.88 -10.89 17.26
CA SER A 32 -10.07 -11.19 18.68
C SER A 32 -11.45 -10.75 19.17
N VAL A 33 -11.92 -9.58 18.76
CA VAL A 33 -13.26 -9.07 19.11
C VAL A 33 -14.36 -9.92 18.48
N VAL A 34 -14.19 -10.33 17.22
CA VAL A 34 -15.15 -11.24 16.55
C VAL A 34 -15.23 -12.59 17.25
N VAL A 35 -14.09 -13.14 17.70
CA VAL A 35 -14.06 -14.37 18.49
C VAL A 35 -14.75 -14.18 19.84
N LEU A 36 -14.60 -13.04 20.51
CA LEU A 36 -15.35 -12.71 21.73
C LEU A 36 -16.87 -12.72 21.48
N PHE A 37 -17.33 -12.15 20.39
CA PHE A 37 -18.76 -12.16 20.03
C PHE A 37 -19.27 -13.55 19.72
N LEU A 38 -18.45 -14.41 19.11
CA LEU A 38 -18.75 -15.82 18.90
C LEU A 38 -18.88 -16.57 20.24
N CYS A 39 -17.94 -16.37 21.18
CA CYS A 39 -17.96 -17.05 22.49
C CYS A 39 -19.17 -16.68 23.34
N VAL A 40 -19.66 -15.45 23.23
CA VAL A 40 -20.86 -14.97 23.96
C VAL A 40 -22.17 -15.35 23.27
N GLY A 41 -22.09 -15.87 22.01
CA GLY A 41 -23.24 -16.27 21.22
C GLY A 41 -23.96 -15.13 20.48
N ILE A 42 -23.36 -13.94 20.39
CA ILE A 42 -23.89 -12.80 19.61
C ILE A 42 -23.75 -13.08 18.11
N LEU A 43 -22.69 -13.80 17.71
CA LEU A 43 -22.46 -14.25 16.34
C LEU A 43 -22.52 -15.77 16.27
N THR A 44 -23.06 -16.28 15.19
CA THR A 44 -22.93 -17.68 14.79
C THR A 44 -21.63 -17.89 14.00
N PRO A 45 -21.07 -19.14 13.95
CA PRO A 45 -19.92 -19.44 13.08
C PRO A 45 -20.13 -19.07 11.61
N LYS A 46 -21.36 -19.21 11.11
CA LYS A 46 -21.72 -18.83 9.75
C LYS A 46 -21.58 -17.33 9.54
N GLU A 47 -22.16 -16.51 10.39
CA GLU A 47 -22.09 -15.05 10.34
C GLU A 47 -20.65 -14.53 10.48
N MET A 48 -19.84 -15.16 11.33
CA MET A 48 -18.43 -14.85 11.46
C MET A 48 -17.67 -15.06 10.13
N LEU A 49 -18.03 -16.11 9.37
CA LEU A 49 -17.33 -16.46 8.14
C LEU A 49 -17.89 -15.77 6.89
N GLU A 50 -19.09 -15.19 6.95
CA GLU A 50 -19.71 -14.48 5.81
C GLU A 50 -18.81 -13.38 5.26
N GLY A 51 -18.11 -12.63 6.12
CA GLY A 51 -17.18 -11.60 5.72
C GLY A 51 -16.01 -12.11 4.87
N PHE A 52 -15.56 -13.35 5.09
CA PHE A 52 -14.48 -13.97 4.31
C PHE A 52 -14.91 -14.41 2.91
N SER A 53 -16.20 -14.65 2.69
CA SER A 53 -16.78 -14.96 1.39
C SER A 53 -17.40 -13.75 0.69
N ASN A 54 -17.27 -12.56 1.28
CA ASN A 54 -17.80 -11.34 0.70
C ASN A 54 -17.10 -11.00 -0.62
N LYS A 55 -17.90 -10.69 -1.63
CA LYS A 55 -17.44 -10.36 -2.98
C LYS A 55 -16.48 -9.16 -3.00
N GLY A 56 -16.76 -8.14 -2.17
CA GLY A 56 -15.90 -6.95 -2.05
C GLY A 56 -14.51 -7.32 -1.51
N MET A 57 -14.43 -8.14 -0.46
CA MET A 57 -13.16 -8.59 0.12
C MET A 57 -12.32 -9.38 -0.89
N ILE A 58 -12.93 -10.31 -1.62
CA ILE A 58 -12.23 -11.09 -2.65
C ILE A 58 -11.78 -10.18 -3.79
N THR A 59 -12.59 -9.20 -4.19
CA THR A 59 -12.20 -8.19 -5.19
C THR A 59 -10.95 -7.42 -4.75
N VAL A 60 -10.86 -7.00 -3.47
CA VAL A 60 -9.67 -6.35 -2.91
C VAL A 60 -8.45 -7.27 -3.00
N ALA A 61 -8.60 -8.55 -2.66
CA ALA A 61 -7.50 -9.53 -2.76
C ALA A 61 -6.96 -9.64 -4.19
N MET A 62 -7.86 -9.73 -5.18
CA MET A 62 -7.47 -9.77 -6.60
C MET A 62 -6.84 -8.45 -7.07
N LEU A 63 -7.33 -7.30 -6.60
CA LEU A 63 -6.74 -6.00 -6.92
C LEU A 63 -5.32 -5.84 -6.36
N PHE A 64 -4.99 -6.44 -5.21
CA PHE A 64 -3.59 -6.49 -4.75
C PHE A 64 -2.70 -7.19 -5.77
N LEU A 65 -3.17 -8.30 -6.35
CA LEU A 65 -2.41 -9.05 -7.37
C LEU A 65 -2.26 -8.28 -8.68
N VAL A 66 -3.33 -7.62 -9.14
CA VAL A 66 -3.26 -6.74 -10.32
C VAL A 66 -2.31 -5.58 -10.08
N SER A 67 -2.41 -4.90 -8.93
CA SER A 67 -1.52 -3.80 -8.55
C SER A 67 -0.06 -4.25 -8.50
N GLU A 68 0.21 -5.44 -7.97
CA GLU A 68 1.54 -6.03 -7.95
C GLU A 68 2.04 -6.33 -9.37
N GLY A 69 1.19 -6.86 -10.25
CA GLY A 69 1.51 -7.07 -11.66
C GLY A 69 1.93 -5.78 -12.36
N ILE A 70 1.18 -4.69 -12.15
CA ILE A 70 1.53 -3.37 -12.67
C ILE A 70 2.86 -2.87 -12.09
N ARG A 71 3.08 -3.06 -10.78
CA ARG A 71 4.32 -2.69 -10.10
C ARG A 71 5.52 -3.43 -10.71
N GLN A 72 5.46 -4.75 -10.81
CA GLN A 72 6.54 -5.59 -11.35
C GLN A 72 6.79 -5.36 -12.84
N SER A 73 5.79 -4.93 -13.59
CA SER A 73 6.00 -4.54 -14.98
C SER A 73 6.94 -3.34 -15.13
N GLY A 74 7.11 -2.50 -14.08
CA GLY A 74 7.88 -1.26 -14.10
C GLY A 74 7.25 -0.15 -14.95
N ALA A 75 6.00 -0.32 -15.40
CA ALA A 75 5.30 0.61 -16.28
C ALA A 75 5.10 1.98 -15.61
N LEU A 76 4.67 1.98 -14.34
CA LEU A 76 4.44 3.21 -13.59
C LEU A 76 5.73 3.97 -13.29
N GLY A 77 6.80 3.26 -12.97
CA GLY A 77 8.10 3.88 -12.72
C GLY A 77 8.64 4.65 -13.93
N GLN A 78 8.41 4.13 -15.15
CA GLN A 78 8.78 4.85 -16.37
C GLN A 78 7.86 6.04 -16.65
N LEU A 79 6.56 5.89 -16.38
CA LEU A 79 5.60 6.98 -16.58
C LEU A 79 6.00 8.19 -15.72
N ILE A 80 6.26 7.98 -14.42
CA ILE A 80 6.63 9.08 -13.51
C ILE A 80 7.99 9.69 -13.89
N LYS A 81 8.98 8.88 -14.29
CA LYS A 81 10.28 9.40 -14.74
C LYS A 81 10.15 10.34 -15.95
N LYS A 82 9.22 10.08 -16.87
CA LYS A 82 8.94 10.96 -18.02
C LYS A 82 8.21 12.25 -17.62
N LEU A 83 7.41 12.20 -16.56
CA LEU A 83 6.64 13.34 -16.06
C LEU A 83 7.47 14.31 -15.22
N LEU A 84 8.47 13.79 -14.51
CA LEU A 84 9.35 14.60 -13.70
C LEU A 84 10.24 15.49 -14.58
N PRO A 85 10.31 16.83 -14.33
CA PRO A 85 11.11 17.73 -15.10
C PRO A 85 12.60 17.36 -15.05
N GLN A 86 13.26 17.40 -16.19
CA GLN A 86 14.72 17.23 -16.26
C GLN A 86 15.40 18.60 -16.19
N GLY A 87 16.44 18.72 -15.35
CA GLY A 87 17.21 19.97 -15.18
C GLY A 87 16.63 20.92 -14.11
N LYS A 88 17.07 22.18 -14.15
CA LYS A 88 16.67 23.20 -13.15
C LYS A 88 15.16 23.45 -13.19
N THR A 89 14.50 23.19 -12.07
CA THR A 89 13.06 23.38 -11.91
C THR A 89 12.73 23.96 -10.54
N THR A 90 11.50 24.44 -10.36
CA THR A 90 11.00 24.93 -9.08
C THR A 90 10.04 23.91 -8.46
N VAL A 91 9.89 23.93 -7.14
CA VAL A 91 8.93 23.08 -6.42
C VAL A 91 7.54 23.17 -7.04
N PHE A 92 7.07 24.37 -7.31
CA PHE A 92 5.74 24.62 -7.89
C PHE A 92 5.55 23.95 -9.26
N LYS A 93 6.52 24.12 -10.19
CA LYS A 93 6.43 23.53 -11.54
C LYS A 93 6.45 22.01 -11.50
N ALA A 94 7.24 21.45 -10.60
CA ALA A 94 7.31 20.01 -10.42
C ALA A 94 6.02 19.44 -9.82
N GLN A 95 5.49 20.07 -8.78
CA GLN A 95 4.22 19.67 -8.17
C GLN A 95 3.06 19.78 -9.16
N LEU A 96 3.00 20.82 -9.98
CA LEU A 96 1.95 21.03 -10.98
C LEU A 96 1.81 19.86 -11.96
N ARG A 97 2.91 19.19 -12.29
CA ARG A 97 2.89 18.00 -13.17
C ARG A 97 2.67 16.73 -12.38
N MET A 98 3.28 16.64 -11.20
CA MET A 98 3.31 15.42 -10.40
C MET A 98 1.96 15.14 -9.72
N LEU A 99 1.39 16.13 -9.01
CA LEU A 99 0.24 15.89 -8.13
C LEU A 99 -1.01 15.45 -8.91
N PRO A 100 -1.45 16.12 -10.00
CA PRO A 100 -2.63 15.67 -10.75
C PRO A 100 -2.44 14.30 -11.38
N THR A 101 -1.23 14.02 -11.90
CA THR A 101 -0.94 12.74 -12.54
C THR A 101 -0.95 11.59 -11.53
N ILE A 102 -0.37 11.78 -10.36
CA ILE A 102 -0.37 10.75 -9.31
C ILE A 102 -1.80 10.53 -8.79
N SER A 103 -2.57 11.61 -8.59
CA SER A 103 -3.98 11.50 -8.21
C SER A 103 -4.77 10.67 -9.22
N PHE A 104 -4.58 10.94 -10.51
CA PHE A 104 -5.23 10.17 -11.57
C PHE A 104 -4.84 8.69 -11.56
N ILE A 105 -3.55 8.38 -11.39
CA ILE A 105 -3.08 6.99 -11.31
C ILE A 105 -3.66 6.31 -10.07
N SER A 106 -3.68 6.99 -8.92
CA SER A 106 -4.20 6.46 -7.66
C SER A 106 -5.71 6.24 -7.67
N ALA A 107 -6.45 6.93 -8.54
CA ALA A 107 -7.86 6.64 -8.73
C ALA A 107 -8.12 5.20 -9.22
N PHE A 108 -7.15 4.57 -9.87
CA PHE A 108 -7.29 3.22 -10.45
C PHE A 108 -6.36 2.17 -9.81
N LEU A 109 -5.49 2.58 -8.92
CA LEU A 109 -4.59 1.71 -8.20
C LEU A 109 -4.66 2.04 -6.71
N ASN A 110 -4.60 1.00 -5.88
CA ASN A 110 -4.62 1.21 -4.44
C ASN A 110 -3.47 2.14 -3.99
N ASN A 111 -3.72 2.98 -3.01
CA ASN A 111 -2.80 4.03 -2.53
C ASN A 111 -1.42 3.48 -2.15
N THR A 112 -1.37 2.36 -1.42
CA THR A 112 -0.10 1.78 -0.92
C THR A 112 0.88 1.43 -2.03
N PRO A 113 0.55 0.66 -3.08
CA PRO A 113 1.44 0.42 -4.22
C PRO A 113 1.92 1.71 -4.90
N VAL A 114 1.05 2.70 -5.06
CA VAL A 114 1.39 3.98 -5.71
C VAL A 114 2.47 4.71 -4.90
N VAL A 115 2.28 4.83 -3.59
CA VAL A 115 3.28 5.48 -2.71
C VAL A 115 4.60 4.71 -2.70
N VAL A 116 4.56 3.39 -2.54
CA VAL A 116 5.76 2.54 -2.51
C VAL A 116 6.59 2.65 -3.78
N ILE A 117 5.94 2.73 -4.95
CA ILE A 117 6.65 2.88 -6.24
C ILE A 117 7.20 4.29 -6.43
N PHE A 118 6.40 5.31 -6.12
CA PHE A 118 6.74 6.69 -6.48
C PHE A 118 7.64 7.37 -5.45
N ALA A 119 7.52 7.06 -4.17
CA ALA A 119 8.30 7.72 -3.13
C ALA A 119 9.83 7.60 -3.36
N PRO A 120 10.41 6.41 -3.63
CA PRO A 120 11.86 6.32 -3.88
C PRO A 120 12.28 7.02 -5.18
N ILE A 121 11.46 6.99 -6.23
CA ILE A 121 11.75 7.65 -7.50
C ILE A 121 11.75 9.17 -7.33
N ILE A 122 10.71 9.70 -6.67
CA ILE A 122 10.56 11.14 -6.42
C ILE A 122 11.65 11.64 -5.49
N LYS A 123 12.01 10.88 -4.45
CA LYS A 123 13.10 11.22 -3.53
C LYS A 123 14.42 11.38 -4.28
N ARG A 124 14.83 10.37 -5.05
CA ARG A 124 16.06 10.42 -5.86
C ARG A 124 16.04 11.56 -6.88
N TRP A 125 14.91 11.78 -7.54
CA TRP A 125 14.75 12.89 -8.46
C TRP A 125 14.90 14.25 -7.75
N ALA A 126 14.23 14.46 -6.60
CA ALA A 126 14.33 15.71 -5.84
C ALA A 126 15.77 15.98 -5.40
N GLU A 127 16.50 14.96 -4.95
CA GLU A 127 17.91 15.03 -4.61
C GLU A 127 18.77 15.42 -5.84
N SER A 128 18.51 14.82 -7.01
CA SER A 128 19.25 15.12 -8.25
C SER A 128 19.08 16.55 -8.74
N VAL A 129 17.92 17.15 -8.51
CA VAL A 129 17.64 18.57 -8.87
C VAL A 129 17.87 19.54 -7.71
N LYS A 130 18.43 19.05 -6.58
CA LYS A 130 18.74 19.81 -5.36
C LYS A 130 17.53 20.49 -4.74
N LEU A 131 16.36 19.85 -4.78
CA LEU A 131 15.13 20.29 -4.13
C LEU A 131 14.85 19.45 -2.87
N PRO A 132 14.21 20.02 -1.83
CA PRO A 132 13.86 19.30 -0.60
C PRO A 132 12.84 18.19 -0.89
N ALA A 133 13.18 16.93 -0.60
CA ALA A 133 12.32 15.78 -0.85
C ALA A 133 11.00 15.85 -0.05
N THR A 134 11.00 16.47 1.15
CA THR A 134 9.83 16.65 2.00
C THR A 134 8.68 17.37 1.28
N LYS A 135 9.00 18.34 0.42
CA LYS A 135 8.01 19.09 -0.39
C LYS A 135 7.33 18.27 -1.49
N PHE A 136 7.76 17.05 -1.69
CA PHE A 136 7.18 16.13 -2.66
C PHE A 136 6.61 14.86 -2.02
N LEU A 137 7.29 14.30 -1.01
CA LEU A 137 6.87 13.02 -0.40
C LEU A 137 5.61 13.15 0.45
N ILE A 138 5.48 14.24 1.20
CA ILE A 138 4.26 14.48 1.98
C ILE A 138 3.06 14.76 1.06
N PRO A 139 3.13 15.69 0.08
CA PRO A 139 2.09 15.85 -0.93
C PRO A 139 1.78 14.58 -1.72
N LEU A 140 2.76 13.72 -2.00
CA LEU A 140 2.54 12.42 -2.64
C LEU A 140 1.53 11.58 -1.86
N SER A 141 1.70 11.47 -0.54
CA SER A 141 0.79 10.69 0.32
C SER A 141 -0.63 11.24 0.27
N TYR A 142 -0.79 12.56 0.42
CA TYR A 142 -2.11 13.18 0.38
C TYR A 142 -2.79 13.03 -0.99
N VAL A 143 -2.06 13.26 -2.07
CA VAL A 143 -2.64 13.22 -3.41
C VAL A 143 -3.03 11.80 -3.85
N THR A 144 -2.37 10.77 -3.34
CA THR A 144 -2.80 9.39 -3.57
C THR A 144 -4.13 9.11 -2.89
N ILE A 145 -4.34 9.59 -1.66
CA ILE A 145 -5.62 9.47 -0.96
C ILE A 145 -6.71 10.22 -1.71
N LEU A 146 -6.45 11.47 -2.11
CA LEU A 146 -7.38 12.28 -2.89
C LEU A 146 -7.76 11.65 -4.23
N GLY A 147 -6.84 10.99 -4.89
CA GLY A 147 -7.12 10.20 -6.10
C GLY A 147 -7.97 8.96 -5.78
N GLY A 148 -7.60 8.25 -4.71
CA GLY A 148 -8.24 7.01 -4.30
C GLY A 148 -9.74 7.14 -3.99
N ILE A 149 -10.20 8.30 -3.54
CA ILE A 149 -11.64 8.54 -3.28
C ILE A 149 -12.48 8.80 -4.54
N CYS A 150 -11.85 8.97 -5.72
CA CYS A 150 -12.56 9.32 -6.94
C CYS A 150 -13.21 8.14 -7.65
N THR A 151 -12.81 6.90 -7.36
CA THR A 151 -13.37 5.70 -7.99
C THR A 151 -13.59 4.58 -6.98
N LEU A 152 -14.36 3.60 -7.36
CA LEU A 152 -14.65 2.44 -6.53
C LEU A 152 -13.39 1.65 -6.13
N ILE A 153 -12.42 1.54 -7.04
CA ILE A 153 -11.21 0.70 -6.87
C ILE A 153 -9.99 1.45 -6.33
N GLY A 154 -10.04 2.76 -6.25
CA GLY A 154 -8.90 3.59 -5.85
C GLY A 154 -8.47 3.37 -4.40
N THR A 155 -9.39 2.95 -3.53
CA THR A 155 -9.07 2.56 -2.15
C THR A 155 -9.90 1.36 -1.69
N SER A 156 -9.32 0.54 -0.81
CA SER A 156 -10.02 -0.64 -0.26
C SER A 156 -11.25 -0.26 0.57
N THR A 157 -11.27 0.90 1.21
CA THR A 157 -12.42 1.39 1.99
C THR A 157 -13.68 1.50 1.14
N ASN A 158 -13.58 2.01 -0.08
CA ASN A 158 -14.71 2.14 -0.99
C ASN A 158 -15.32 0.77 -1.33
N LEU A 159 -14.47 -0.23 -1.57
CA LEU A 159 -14.91 -1.60 -1.85
C LEU A 159 -15.55 -2.28 -0.64
N VAL A 160 -15.08 -1.97 0.58
CA VAL A 160 -15.71 -2.46 1.81
C VAL A 160 -17.12 -1.92 1.94
N VAL A 161 -17.28 -0.59 1.82
CA VAL A 161 -18.60 0.06 1.91
C VAL A 161 -19.53 -0.45 0.80
N HIS A 162 -19.02 -0.58 -0.43
CA HIS A 162 -19.77 -1.18 -1.54
C HIS A 162 -20.25 -2.60 -1.22
N GLY A 163 -19.37 -3.44 -0.65
CA GLY A 163 -19.73 -4.80 -0.23
C GLY A 163 -20.82 -4.82 0.86
N MET A 164 -20.74 -3.92 1.83
CA MET A 164 -21.76 -3.80 2.89
C MET A 164 -23.13 -3.36 2.33
N ILE A 165 -23.14 -2.44 1.36
CA ILE A 165 -24.35 -1.99 0.69
C ILE A 165 -25.03 -3.14 -0.06
N LEU A 166 -24.23 -3.97 -0.77
CA LEU A 166 -24.74 -5.15 -1.48
C LEU A 166 -25.32 -6.21 -0.50
N GLU A 167 -24.68 -6.43 0.65
CA GLU A 167 -25.19 -7.33 1.68
C GLU A 167 -26.49 -6.83 2.31
N ALA A 168 -26.65 -5.52 2.44
CA ALA A 168 -27.89 -4.91 2.91
C ALA A 168 -29.04 -4.98 1.88
N GLY A 169 -28.79 -5.56 0.69
CA GLY A 169 -29.80 -5.72 -0.36
C GLY A 169 -30.01 -4.50 -1.25
N TYR A 170 -29.17 -3.49 -1.14
CA TYR A 170 -29.21 -2.31 -2.00
C TYR A 170 -28.30 -2.47 -3.23
N GLU A 171 -28.52 -1.63 -4.25
CA GLU A 171 -27.59 -1.51 -5.37
C GLU A 171 -26.26 -0.90 -4.87
N GLY A 172 -25.13 -1.55 -5.18
CA GLY A 172 -23.83 -1.02 -4.83
C GLY A 172 -23.42 0.18 -5.70
N PHE A 173 -22.29 0.81 -5.36
CA PHE A 173 -21.76 1.92 -6.16
C PHE A 173 -21.30 1.46 -7.54
N THR A 174 -21.58 2.26 -8.55
CA THR A 174 -20.92 2.14 -9.86
C THR A 174 -19.46 2.60 -9.79
N MET A 175 -18.67 2.25 -10.83
CA MET A 175 -17.23 2.51 -10.87
C MET A 175 -16.85 3.97 -10.58
N PHE A 176 -17.60 4.92 -11.11
CA PHE A 176 -17.31 6.37 -11.02
C PHE A 176 -18.31 7.15 -10.14
N GLU A 177 -19.22 6.49 -9.48
CA GLU A 177 -20.25 7.18 -8.69
C GLU A 177 -19.66 8.02 -7.56
N LEU A 178 -18.68 7.46 -6.85
CA LEU A 178 -17.93 8.18 -5.81
C LEU A 178 -17.21 9.41 -6.38
N GLY A 179 -16.85 9.39 -7.66
CA GLY A 179 -16.23 10.52 -8.35
C GLY A 179 -17.09 11.76 -8.43
N LYS A 180 -18.44 11.64 -8.35
CA LYS A 180 -19.34 12.80 -8.34
C LYS A 180 -19.03 13.79 -7.21
N VAL A 181 -18.56 13.29 -6.07
CA VAL A 181 -18.12 14.09 -4.92
C VAL A 181 -16.58 14.10 -4.81
N GLY A 182 -15.94 12.95 -5.03
CA GLY A 182 -14.52 12.76 -4.89
C GLY A 182 -13.67 13.70 -5.74
N ILE A 183 -14.08 13.99 -6.96
CA ILE A 183 -13.35 14.91 -7.86
C ILE A 183 -13.30 16.34 -7.30
N PHE A 184 -14.38 16.84 -6.73
CA PHE A 184 -14.39 18.17 -6.11
C PHE A 184 -13.46 18.25 -4.91
N ILE A 185 -13.47 17.21 -4.06
CA ILE A 185 -12.57 17.10 -2.91
C ILE A 185 -11.12 16.98 -3.38
N ALA A 186 -10.85 16.16 -4.41
CA ALA A 186 -9.53 15.98 -4.96
C ALA A 186 -8.97 17.29 -5.55
N VAL A 187 -9.76 18.01 -6.32
CA VAL A 187 -9.37 19.32 -6.90
C VAL A 187 -9.10 20.32 -5.79
N ALA A 188 -10.00 20.47 -4.81
CA ALA A 188 -9.81 21.38 -3.68
C ALA A 188 -8.53 21.02 -2.88
N GLY A 189 -8.33 19.73 -2.59
CA GLY A 189 -7.14 19.25 -1.88
C GLY A 189 -5.84 19.48 -2.67
N ILE A 190 -5.83 19.23 -3.98
CA ILE A 190 -4.68 19.49 -4.84
C ILE A 190 -4.36 20.98 -4.88
N VAL A 191 -5.37 21.83 -5.02
CA VAL A 191 -5.20 23.30 -4.99
C VAL A 191 -4.62 23.73 -3.63
N TYR A 192 -5.15 23.19 -2.52
CA TYR A 192 -4.61 23.45 -1.20
C TYR A 192 -3.12 23.04 -1.10
N LEU A 193 -2.77 21.86 -1.56
CA LEU A 193 -1.38 21.40 -1.59
C LEU A 193 -0.47 22.32 -2.42
N PHE A 194 -0.93 22.81 -3.56
CA PHE A 194 -0.17 23.76 -4.38
C PHE A 194 0.09 25.09 -3.66
N LEU A 195 -0.92 25.62 -2.99
CA LEU A 195 -0.82 26.92 -2.37
C LEU A 195 0.01 26.89 -1.06
N PHE A 196 -0.14 25.82 -0.28
CA PHE A 196 0.34 25.77 1.09
C PHE A 196 1.53 24.85 1.32
N SER A 197 1.73 23.76 0.53
CA SER A 197 2.79 22.78 0.78
C SER A 197 4.19 23.41 0.76
N SER A 198 4.41 24.36 -0.13
CA SER A 198 5.70 25.07 -0.25
C SER A 198 6.04 25.92 1.01
N ARG A 199 5.02 26.41 1.74
CA ARG A 199 5.18 27.25 2.94
C ARG A 199 5.14 26.45 4.23
N LEU A 200 4.26 25.44 4.31
CA LEU A 200 4.05 24.64 5.52
C LEU A 200 5.11 23.56 5.72
N LEU A 201 5.66 23.03 4.64
CA LEU A 201 6.64 21.95 4.73
C LEU A 201 8.05 22.49 4.86
N PRO A 202 8.85 21.94 5.79
CA PRO A 202 10.20 22.42 6.04
C PRO A 202 11.13 22.16 4.85
N ASP A 203 12.07 23.09 4.66
CA ASP A 203 13.19 22.92 3.74
C ASP A 203 14.28 22.08 4.44
N VAL A 204 13.98 20.81 4.72
CA VAL A 204 15.01 19.91 5.21
C VAL A 204 15.94 19.60 4.03
N ARG A 205 16.92 20.47 3.81
CA ARG A 205 18.13 20.08 3.11
C ARG A 205 18.87 19.12 4.04
N LYS A 206 19.39 18.06 3.48
CA LYS A 206 20.37 17.23 4.18
C LYS A 206 21.66 18.07 4.40
N ASP A 207 21.66 18.93 5.39
CA ASP A 207 22.90 19.42 6.00
C ASP A 207 23.36 18.47 7.11
N ALA A 208 22.75 17.29 7.22
CA ALA A 208 23.02 16.33 8.29
C ALA A 208 23.44 14.93 7.83
N VAL A 209 23.97 14.79 6.64
CA VAL A 209 24.93 13.71 6.34
C VAL A 209 25.89 14.27 5.31
N LYS A 210 27.01 14.84 5.77
CA LYS A 210 28.25 14.81 5.03
C LYS A 210 28.64 13.34 4.90
N LEU A 211 28.11 12.66 3.90
CA LEU A 211 28.80 11.55 3.28
C LEU A 211 29.84 12.26 2.41
N ASP A 212 31.10 12.11 2.83
CA ASP A 212 32.23 12.55 2.07
C ASP A 212 32.03 12.10 0.61
N ASP A 213 31.82 13.09 -0.26
CA ASP A 213 31.95 12.92 -1.70
C ASP A 213 33.45 12.77 -1.98
N GLU A 214 34.00 11.58 -1.72
CA GLU A 214 35.17 11.16 -2.45
C GLU A 214 34.72 10.88 -3.90
N PRO A 215 35.43 11.42 -4.90
CA PRO A 215 35.14 11.17 -6.30
C PRO A 215 35.25 9.66 -6.55
N GLU A 216 34.13 9.03 -6.89
CA GLU A 216 34.08 7.63 -7.33
C GLU A 216 34.99 7.50 -8.58
N GLU A 217 36.19 7.00 -8.37
CA GLU A 217 36.96 6.35 -9.43
C GLU A 217 36.11 5.21 -10.01
N HIS A 218 36.11 5.09 -11.32
CA HIS A 218 35.42 4.10 -12.12
C HIS A 218 35.63 2.67 -11.59
N SER A 219 34.79 2.23 -10.66
CA SER A 219 34.63 0.84 -10.31
C SER A 219 33.15 0.47 -10.46
N ASP A 220 32.87 -0.63 -11.15
CA ASP A 220 31.52 -1.20 -11.35
C ASP A 220 30.88 -1.68 -10.02
N LEU A 221 31.37 -1.20 -8.87
CA LEU A 221 30.93 -1.58 -7.53
C LEU A 221 29.86 -0.61 -7.02
N HIS A 222 28.74 -1.17 -6.56
CA HIS A 222 27.63 -0.41 -6.02
C HIS A 222 27.45 -0.66 -4.53
N ARG A 223 26.93 0.35 -3.84
CA ARG A 223 26.58 0.24 -2.42
C ARG A 223 25.33 -0.61 -2.24
N VAL A 224 25.44 -1.72 -1.50
CA VAL A 224 24.37 -2.65 -1.18
C VAL A 224 24.23 -2.74 0.34
N GLU A 225 23.02 -2.65 0.86
CA GLU A 225 22.72 -2.91 2.28
C GLU A 225 22.22 -4.35 2.43
N ALA A 226 22.88 -5.12 3.30
CA ALA A 226 22.56 -6.52 3.56
C ALA A 226 22.30 -6.74 5.04
N VAL A 227 21.14 -7.31 5.41
CA VAL A 227 20.85 -7.67 6.79
C VAL A 227 21.29 -9.10 7.04
N LEU A 228 22.18 -9.30 8.03
CA LEU A 228 22.74 -10.61 8.38
C LEU A 228 21.67 -11.50 9.02
N GLY A 229 21.47 -12.67 8.42
CA GLY A 229 20.55 -13.68 8.94
C GLY A 229 21.20 -14.63 9.95
N PRO A 230 20.39 -15.49 10.62
CA PRO A 230 20.88 -16.44 11.62
C PRO A 230 21.80 -17.51 11.02
N ARG A 231 21.78 -17.70 9.70
CA ARG A 231 22.64 -18.66 8.98
C ARG A 231 23.92 -18.03 8.41
N PHE A 232 24.20 -16.76 8.73
CA PHE A 232 25.44 -16.13 8.30
C PHE A 232 26.63 -16.75 9.03
N PRO A 233 27.62 -17.35 8.32
CA PRO A 233 28.70 -18.12 8.95
C PRO A 233 29.74 -17.25 9.68
N GLY A 234 29.66 -15.94 9.55
CA GLY A 234 30.50 -14.96 10.25
C GLY A 234 29.91 -14.46 11.57
N ILE A 235 28.76 -14.95 12.04
CA ILE A 235 28.20 -14.54 13.33
C ILE A 235 29.18 -14.80 14.46
N ASN A 236 29.37 -13.80 15.35
CA ASN A 236 30.32 -13.78 16.45
C ASN A 236 31.83 -13.84 16.03
N LYS A 237 32.15 -13.59 14.76
CA LYS A 237 33.53 -13.41 14.29
C LYS A 237 33.76 -11.92 14.01
N LYS A 238 35.02 -11.48 14.19
CA LYS A 238 35.42 -10.13 13.79
C LYS A 238 35.56 -10.04 12.27
N LEU A 239 35.37 -8.84 11.72
CA LEU A 239 35.47 -8.62 10.28
C LEU A 239 36.85 -9.05 9.73
N LYS A 240 37.94 -8.78 10.48
CA LYS A 240 39.30 -9.20 10.11
C LYS A 240 39.49 -10.72 10.06
N ASP A 241 38.77 -11.46 10.91
CA ASP A 241 38.86 -12.92 11.00
C ASP A 241 37.98 -13.63 9.99
N PHE A 242 36.98 -12.89 9.44
CA PHE A 242 36.05 -13.36 8.45
C PHE A 242 36.23 -12.61 7.14
N ASN A 243 36.96 -13.19 6.20
CA ASN A 243 37.20 -12.55 4.91
C ASN A 243 35.93 -12.45 4.07
N PHE A 244 35.16 -11.39 4.31
CA PHE A 244 33.87 -11.15 3.64
C PHE A 244 34.02 -11.06 2.12
N LYS A 245 35.08 -10.39 1.65
CA LYS A 245 35.38 -10.24 0.22
C LYS A 245 35.62 -11.57 -0.48
N ARG A 246 36.32 -12.51 0.17
CA ARG A 246 36.56 -13.84 -0.40
C ARG A 246 35.31 -14.70 -0.47
N HIS A 247 34.39 -14.60 0.51
CA HIS A 247 33.20 -15.43 0.59
C HIS A 247 32.04 -14.89 -0.27
N TYR A 248 31.91 -13.57 -0.37
CA TYR A 248 30.76 -12.92 -0.98
C TYR A 248 31.09 -11.98 -2.14
N GLY A 249 32.37 -11.75 -2.47
CA GLY A 249 32.78 -10.85 -3.55
C GLY A 249 32.54 -9.37 -3.26
N ALA A 250 32.25 -8.99 -2.01
CA ALA A 250 31.89 -7.66 -1.62
C ALA A 250 32.75 -7.14 -0.45
N GLU A 251 32.97 -5.85 -0.37
CA GLU A 251 33.76 -5.19 0.67
C GLU A 251 32.84 -4.46 1.66
N VAL A 252 32.96 -4.74 2.95
CA VAL A 252 32.19 -4.10 4.01
C VAL A 252 32.75 -2.70 4.27
N LYS A 253 31.88 -1.67 4.16
CA LYS A 253 32.23 -0.27 4.42
C LYS A 253 31.59 0.28 5.69
N GLU A 254 30.50 -0.32 6.17
CA GLU A 254 29.77 0.17 7.33
C GLU A 254 28.98 -0.98 7.96
N ILE A 255 28.87 -1.02 9.28
CA ILE A 255 27.97 -1.90 10.03
C ILE A 255 26.99 -1.04 10.80
N LYS A 256 25.69 -1.25 10.57
CA LYS A 256 24.60 -0.55 11.29
C LYS A 256 23.96 -1.51 12.29
N ARG A 257 23.87 -1.09 13.54
CA ARG A 257 23.30 -1.86 14.64
C ARG A 257 22.47 -0.96 15.54
N ASN A 258 21.21 -1.27 15.77
CA ASN A 258 20.31 -0.50 16.65
C ASN A 258 20.29 1.02 16.35
N GLY A 259 20.36 1.40 15.07
CA GLY A 259 20.37 2.81 14.65
C GLY A 259 21.72 3.50 14.76
N GLN A 260 22.78 2.83 15.25
CA GLN A 260 24.14 3.34 15.26
C GLN A 260 24.94 2.81 14.07
N SER A 261 25.74 3.68 13.47
CA SER A 261 26.63 3.38 12.34
C SER A 261 28.08 3.28 12.81
N TYR A 262 28.69 2.15 12.51
CA TYR A 262 30.12 1.89 12.77
C TYR A 262 30.83 1.99 11.42
N THR A 263 31.70 2.99 11.28
CA THR A 263 32.51 3.26 10.07
C THR A 263 33.99 3.27 10.34
N GLN A 264 34.38 3.47 11.62
CA GLN A 264 35.75 3.45 12.06
C GLN A 264 36.03 2.14 12.80
N ASP A 265 37.25 1.62 12.66
CA ASP A 265 37.73 0.37 13.28
C ASP A 265 36.89 -0.88 12.99
N LEU A 266 36.31 -0.92 11.78
CA LEU A 266 35.45 -2.02 11.33
C LEU A 266 36.05 -3.39 11.44
N GLU A 267 37.37 -3.49 11.29
CA GLU A 267 38.12 -4.75 11.35
C GLU A 267 38.00 -5.47 12.71
N ASN A 268 37.81 -4.72 13.79
CA ASN A 268 37.67 -5.25 15.14
C ASN A 268 36.20 -5.48 15.54
N GLU A 269 35.23 -5.04 14.75
CA GLU A 269 33.81 -5.24 15.01
C GLU A 269 33.37 -6.70 14.76
N TYR A 270 32.50 -7.18 15.66
CA TYR A 270 31.89 -8.51 15.53
C TYR A 270 30.60 -8.43 14.73
N PHE A 271 30.39 -9.38 13.81
CA PHE A 271 29.10 -9.56 13.18
C PHE A 271 28.11 -10.16 14.15
N ARG A 272 26.91 -9.58 14.20
CA ARG A 272 25.76 -10.09 14.97
C ARG A 272 24.58 -10.35 14.05
N GLU A 273 23.72 -11.26 14.47
CA GLU A 273 22.46 -11.48 13.79
C GLU A 273 21.62 -10.19 13.81
N GLY A 274 21.01 -9.85 12.66
CA GLY A 274 20.23 -8.62 12.50
C GLY A 274 21.05 -7.36 12.22
N ASP A 275 22.41 -7.42 12.23
CA ASP A 275 23.21 -6.28 11.77
C ASP A 275 22.95 -6.00 10.29
N THR A 276 22.87 -4.73 9.94
CA THR A 276 22.87 -4.29 8.54
C THR A 276 24.28 -3.94 8.15
N VAL A 277 24.87 -4.73 7.27
CA VAL A 277 26.19 -4.43 6.68
C VAL A 277 26.01 -3.67 5.37
N VAL A 278 26.73 -2.58 5.20
CA VAL A 278 26.81 -1.84 3.95
C VAL A 278 28.05 -2.28 3.22
N VAL A 279 27.85 -2.87 2.05
CA VAL A 279 28.93 -3.44 1.25
C VAL A 279 29.03 -2.75 -0.11
N MET A 280 30.25 -2.68 -0.64
CA MET A 280 30.50 -2.36 -2.04
C MET A 280 30.58 -3.66 -2.84
N ALA A 281 29.67 -3.86 -3.76
CA ALA A 281 29.53 -5.09 -4.54
C ALA A 281 29.13 -4.79 -5.99
N ASP A 282 29.40 -5.73 -6.88
CA ASP A 282 28.95 -5.66 -8.28
C ASP A 282 27.45 -6.02 -8.45
N ASP A 283 26.93 -5.85 -9.64
CA ASP A 283 25.52 -6.13 -9.96
C ASP A 283 25.17 -7.63 -9.79
N SER A 284 26.16 -8.53 -9.77
CA SER A 284 25.95 -9.97 -9.61
C SER A 284 25.68 -10.36 -8.16
N PHE A 285 26.14 -9.57 -7.20
CA PHE A 285 26.00 -9.85 -5.76
C PHE A 285 24.53 -10.05 -5.34
N VAL A 286 23.64 -9.14 -5.74
CA VAL A 286 22.22 -9.24 -5.39
C VAL A 286 21.52 -10.38 -6.13
N GLN A 287 21.94 -10.67 -7.36
CA GLN A 287 21.40 -11.80 -8.12
C GLN A 287 21.80 -13.14 -7.48
N THR A 288 23.04 -13.23 -7.01
CA THR A 288 23.61 -14.45 -6.40
C THR A 288 23.07 -14.70 -4.99
N TRP A 289 22.97 -13.66 -4.17
CA TRP A 289 22.69 -13.78 -2.74
C TRP A 289 21.30 -13.32 -2.32
N GLY A 290 20.50 -12.75 -3.24
CA GLY A 290 19.17 -12.18 -2.95
C GLY A 290 18.13 -13.18 -2.46
N GLU A 291 18.26 -14.46 -2.83
CA GLU A 291 17.39 -15.56 -2.36
C GLU A 291 18.09 -16.45 -1.31
N SER A 292 19.27 -16.07 -0.86
CA SER A 292 20.06 -16.82 0.11
C SER A 292 19.49 -16.66 1.52
N SER A 293 19.49 -17.74 2.30
CA SER A 293 19.13 -17.70 3.73
C SER A 293 20.21 -17.07 4.63
N VAL A 294 21.33 -16.66 4.05
CA VAL A 294 22.44 -15.98 4.73
C VAL A 294 22.10 -14.53 5.03
N PHE A 295 21.43 -13.87 4.10
CA PHE A 295 20.96 -12.50 4.26
C PHE A 295 19.43 -12.49 4.34
N VAL A 296 18.90 -11.87 5.39
CA VAL A 296 17.43 -11.72 5.57
C VAL A 296 16.86 -10.73 4.57
N MET A 297 17.65 -9.72 4.20
CA MET A 297 17.27 -8.65 3.29
C MET A 297 18.51 -8.13 2.58
N LEU A 298 18.40 -7.91 1.28
CA LEU A 298 19.39 -7.20 0.46
C LEU A 298 18.70 -6.00 -0.18
N ALA A 299 19.19 -4.80 0.09
CA ALA A 299 18.73 -3.57 -0.52
C ALA A 299 19.81 -2.99 -1.42
N ASN A 300 19.58 -3.01 -2.72
CA ASN A 300 20.49 -2.37 -3.67
C ASN A 300 20.24 -0.86 -3.67
N GLY A 301 21.29 -0.08 -3.63
CA GLY A 301 21.22 1.36 -3.90
C GLY A 301 20.75 1.71 -5.33
N LYS A 302 20.83 0.74 -6.23
CA LYS A 302 20.14 0.72 -7.52
C LYS A 302 19.02 -0.30 -7.41
N ASP A 303 17.76 0.14 -7.28
CA ASP A 303 16.60 -0.71 -7.54
C ASP A 303 16.60 -1.08 -9.04
N THR A 304 17.37 -2.05 -9.41
CA THR A 304 17.14 -2.83 -10.62
C THR A 304 16.12 -3.91 -10.26
N GLU A 305 14.86 -3.50 -10.01
CA GLU A 305 13.77 -4.43 -10.33
C GLU A 305 14.03 -4.90 -11.76
N PRO A 306 13.97 -6.20 -12.04
CA PRO A 306 14.13 -6.70 -13.40
C PRO A 306 13.09 -6.04 -14.26
N VAL A 307 13.53 -5.03 -15.03
CA VAL A 307 12.62 -4.19 -15.82
C VAL A 307 12.04 -5.09 -16.89
N ALA A 308 10.77 -5.44 -16.75
CA ALA A 308 10.08 -6.26 -17.72
C ALA A 308 10.27 -5.69 -19.14
N SER A 309 10.33 -6.55 -20.14
CA SER A 309 10.49 -6.14 -21.55
C SER A 309 9.45 -5.08 -21.92
N LYS A 310 9.77 -4.19 -22.86
CA LYS A 310 8.86 -3.11 -23.30
C LYS A 310 7.45 -3.64 -23.63
N GLY A 311 7.36 -4.83 -24.25
CA GLY A 311 6.10 -5.49 -24.56
C GLY A 311 5.29 -5.85 -23.33
N LYS A 312 5.90 -6.46 -22.32
CA LYS A 312 5.20 -6.84 -21.06
C LYS A 312 4.67 -5.62 -20.30
N ARG A 313 5.40 -4.50 -20.31
CA ARG A 313 4.96 -3.24 -19.67
C ARG A 313 3.71 -2.68 -20.32
N TRP A 314 3.72 -2.55 -21.66
CA TRP A 314 2.55 -2.09 -22.40
C TRP A 314 1.36 -3.06 -22.24
N PHE A 315 1.62 -4.35 -22.27
CA PHE A 315 0.59 -5.37 -22.08
C PHE A 315 -0.07 -5.26 -20.70
N ALA A 316 0.71 -5.04 -19.63
CA ALA A 316 0.16 -4.85 -18.29
C ALA A 316 -0.74 -3.60 -18.20
N LEU A 317 -0.32 -2.47 -18.83
CA LEU A 317 -1.14 -1.26 -18.87
C LEU A 317 -2.41 -1.45 -19.69
N VAL A 318 -2.33 -2.13 -20.83
CA VAL A 318 -3.51 -2.44 -21.66
C VAL A 318 -4.49 -3.31 -20.87
N LEU A 319 -4.02 -4.33 -20.15
CA LEU A 319 -4.87 -5.16 -19.30
C LEU A 319 -5.56 -4.34 -18.21
N LEU A 320 -4.85 -3.41 -17.58
CA LEU A 320 -5.44 -2.51 -16.58
C LEU A 320 -6.55 -1.66 -17.19
N ILE A 321 -6.29 -1.05 -18.35
CA ILE A 321 -7.28 -0.22 -19.08
C ILE A 321 -8.48 -1.07 -19.48
N LEU A 322 -8.27 -2.27 -20.02
CA LEU A 322 -9.36 -3.18 -20.39
C LEU A 322 -10.18 -3.63 -19.18
N MET A 323 -9.56 -3.87 -18.04
CA MET A 323 -10.24 -4.19 -16.79
C MET A 323 -11.16 -3.05 -16.36
N ILE A 324 -10.65 -1.81 -16.36
CA ILE A 324 -11.40 -0.62 -15.94
C ILE A 324 -12.54 -0.35 -16.92
N THR A 325 -12.25 -0.32 -18.24
CA THR A 325 -13.26 -0.06 -19.26
C THR A 325 -14.30 -1.16 -19.32
N GLY A 326 -13.88 -2.43 -19.20
CA GLY A 326 -14.78 -3.57 -19.16
C GLY A 326 -15.73 -3.50 -17.97
N ALA A 327 -15.25 -3.23 -16.76
CA ALA A 327 -16.08 -3.06 -15.57
C ALA A 327 -17.05 -1.90 -15.72
N THR A 328 -16.62 -0.78 -16.30
CA THR A 328 -17.48 0.39 -16.52
C THR A 328 -18.56 0.13 -17.57
N VAL A 329 -18.18 -0.50 -18.69
CA VAL A 329 -19.12 -0.84 -19.79
C VAL A 329 -20.09 -1.93 -19.34
N GLY A 330 -19.63 -2.90 -18.54
CA GLY A 330 -20.47 -3.97 -17.99
C GLY A 330 -21.61 -3.47 -17.08
N GLU A 331 -21.45 -2.28 -16.48
CA GLU A 331 -22.49 -1.65 -15.65
C GLU A 331 -23.58 -0.93 -16.48
N LEU A 332 -23.37 -0.72 -17.78
CA LEU A 332 -24.35 -0.05 -18.65
C LEU A 332 -25.62 -0.90 -18.81
N PRO A 333 -26.82 -0.30 -18.77
CA PRO A 333 -28.08 -1.03 -18.88
C PRO A 333 -28.17 -1.89 -20.14
N ALA A 334 -27.72 -1.36 -21.28
CA ALA A 334 -27.71 -2.09 -22.56
C ALA A 334 -26.86 -3.37 -22.54
N VAL A 335 -25.75 -3.38 -21.77
CA VAL A 335 -24.88 -4.56 -21.65
C VAL A 335 -25.50 -5.57 -20.68
N LYS A 336 -26.10 -5.11 -19.58
CA LYS A 336 -26.84 -5.97 -18.64
C LYS A 336 -28.01 -6.69 -19.31
N GLU A 337 -28.72 -6.01 -20.21
CA GLU A 337 -29.80 -6.61 -21.01
C GLU A 337 -29.27 -7.61 -22.05
N ALA A 338 -28.12 -7.33 -22.66
CA ALA A 338 -27.52 -8.22 -23.66
C ALA A 338 -26.93 -9.51 -23.05
N PHE A 339 -26.50 -9.46 -21.78
CA PHE A 339 -25.87 -10.58 -21.07
C PHE A 339 -26.51 -10.81 -19.69
N PRO A 340 -27.78 -11.21 -19.60
CA PRO A 340 -28.50 -11.32 -18.33
C PRO A 340 -27.92 -12.37 -17.37
N ASP A 341 -27.32 -13.43 -17.92
CA ASP A 341 -26.79 -14.56 -17.16
C ASP A 341 -25.37 -14.29 -16.57
N ILE A 342 -24.65 -13.28 -17.07
CA ILE A 342 -23.27 -12.99 -16.67
C ILE A 342 -23.21 -11.61 -16.03
N LYS A 343 -22.86 -11.58 -14.75
CA LYS A 343 -22.60 -10.31 -14.06
C LYS A 343 -21.23 -9.76 -14.46
N LEU A 344 -21.21 -8.92 -15.50
CA LEU A 344 -20.01 -8.25 -16.02
C LEU A 344 -19.65 -7.05 -15.14
N ASP A 345 -19.31 -7.31 -13.90
CA ASP A 345 -18.94 -6.29 -12.92
C ASP A 345 -17.42 -6.28 -12.63
N MET A 346 -17.01 -5.43 -11.69
CA MET A 346 -15.63 -5.29 -11.30
C MET A 346 -14.98 -6.60 -10.84
N PHE A 347 -15.72 -7.44 -10.09
CA PHE A 347 -15.22 -8.73 -9.63
C PHE A 347 -14.85 -9.65 -10.79
N PHE A 348 -15.70 -9.70 -11.83
CA PHE A 348 -15.47 -10.50 -13.03
C PHE A 348 -14.19 -10.04 -13.75
N PHE A 349 -14.08 -8.75 -14.08
CA PHE A 349 -12.95 -8.24 -14.84
C PHE A 349 -11.63 -8.28 -14.08
N VAL A 350 -11.63 -8.04 -12.76
CA VAL A 350 -10.45 -8.20 -11.92
C VAL A 350 -9.98 -9.64 -11.88
N SER A 351 -10.90 -10.61 -11.74
CA SER A 351 -10.59 -12.02 -11.71
C SER A 351 -9.95 -12.49 -13.02
N VAL A 352 -10.55 -12.12 -14.15
CA VAL A 352 -10.01 -12.42 -15.49
C VAL A 352 -8.63 -11.82 -15.68
N THR A 353 -8.48 -10.53 -15.35
CA THR A 353 -7.20 -9.82 -15.46
C THR A 353 -6.11 -10.46 -14.60
N THR A 354 -6.43 -10.84 -13.37
CA THR A 354 -5.49 -11.50 -12.46
C THR A 354 -4.97 -12.82 -13.05
N ILE A 355 -5.87 -13.64 -13.60
CA ILE A 355 -5.49 -14.90 -14.21
C ILE A 355 -4.62 -14.69 -15.46
N ILE A 356 -4.99 -13.75 -16.33
CA ILE A 356 -4.18 -13.41 -17.52
C ILE A 356 -2.78 -12.94 -17.09
N MET A 357 -2.67 -12.04 -16.09
CA MET A 357 -1.38 -11.56 -15.58
C MET A 357 -0.54 -12.69 -14.98
N ALA A 358 -1.17 -13.66 -14.29
CA ALA A 358 -0.48 -14.82 -13.74
C ALA A 358 0.07 -15.74 -14.85
N TRP A 359 -0.73 -16.06 -15.87
CA TRP A 359 -0.33 -16.93 -16.99
C TRP A 359 0.74 -16.28 -17.88
N THR A 360 0.64 -14.98 -18.10
CA THR A 360 1.66 -14.23 -18.88
C THR A 360 2.92 -13.93 -18.07
N LYS A 361 2.99 -14.41 -16.81
CA LYS A 361 4.13 -14.22 -15.90
C LYS A 361 4.51 -12.76 -15.76
N ILE A 362 3.51 -11.88 -15.65
CA ILE A 362 3.72 -10.46 -15.30
C ILE A 362 4.13 -10.37 -13.83
N PHE A 363 3.55 -11.22 -12.97
CA PHE A 363 4.04 -11.47 -11.61
C PHE A 363 4.28 -12.97 -11.39
N PRO A 364 5.19 -13.38 -10.46
CA PRO A 364 5.47 -14.79 -10.21
C PRO A 364 4.29 -15.46 -9.48
N ALA A 365 3.50 -16.23 -10.22
CA ALA A 365 2.31 -16.90 -9.71
C ALA A 365 2.59 -17.83 -8.50
N ARG A 366 3.79 -18.38 -8.36
CA ARG A 366 4.19 -19.22 -7.21
C ARG A 366 4.29 -18.46 -5.89
N LYS A 367 4.47 -17.13 -5.95
CA LYS A 367 4.65 -16.27 -4.77
C LYS A 367 3.44 -15.34 -4.54
N TYR A 368 2.29 -15.60 -5.16
CA TYR A 368 1.13 -14.70 -5.14
C TYR A 368 0.65 -14.35 -3.74
N THR A 369 0.71 -15.29 -2.79
CA THR A 369 0.31 -15.05 -1.40
C THR A 369 1.11 -13.98 -0.67
N LYS A 370 2.37 -13.72 -1.11
CA LYS A 370 3.21 -12.67 -0.54
C LYS A 370 2.77 -11.26 -0.93
N TYR A 371 2.00 -11.13 -2.02
CA TYR A 371 1.55 -9.87 -2.57
C TYR A 371 0.18 -9.44 -2.06
N ILE A 372 -0.50 -10.35 -1.37
CA ILE A 372 -1.77 -10.11 -0.73
C ILE A 372 -1.52 -9.61 0.70
N SER A 373 -2.07 -8.45 1.03
CA SER A 373 -2.06 -7.91 2.40
C SER A 373 -3.12 -8.63 3.24
N TRP A 374 -2.78 -9.80 3.78
CA TRP A 374 -3.68 -10.62 4.58
C TRP A 374 -4.26 -9.89 5.77
N ASP A 375 -3.48 -9.01 6.41
CA ASP A 375 -3.95 -8.21 7.54
C ASP A 375 -5.12 -7.31 7.15
N ILE A 376 -5.06 -6.68 5.97
CA ILE A 376 -6.15 -5.86 5.43
C ILE A 376 -7.38 -6.73 5.13
N LEU A 377 -7.20 -7.91 4.52
CA LEU A 377 -8.32 -8.80 4.21
C LEU A 377 -9.01 -9.32 5.47
N ILE A 378 -8.25 -9.70 6.48
CA ILE A 378 -8.78 -10.12 7.78
C ILE A 378 -9.52 -8.96 8.44
N THR A 379 -8.95 -7.74 8.41
CA THR A 379 -9.62 -6.55 8.95
C THR A 379 -10.96 -6.31 8.26
N ILE A 380 -11.02 -6.40 6.93
CA ILE A 380 -12.26 -6.26 6.17
C ILE A 380 -13.27 -7.33 6.54
N ALA A 381 -12.88 -8.59 6.54
CA ALA A 381 -13.78 -9.71 6.89
C ALA A 381 -14.32 -9.58 8.33
N CYS A 382 -13.46 -9.20 9.27
CA CYS A 382 -13.87 -8.97 10.65
C CYS A 382 -14.79 -7.75 10.80
N ALA A 383 -14.59 -6.69 10.00
CA ALA A 383 -15.48 -5.52 10.01
C ALA A 383 -16.92 -5.89 9.61
N PHE A 384 -17.10 -6.79 8.64
CA PHE A 384 -18.42 -7.34 8.30
C PHE A 384 -19.04 -8.10 9.48
N ALA A 385 -18.26 -8.99 10.13
CA ALA A 385 -18.74 -9.73 11.28
C ALA A 385 -19.10 -8.81 12.46
N ILE A 386 -18.31 -7.77 12.72
CA ILE A 386 -18.60 -6.76 13.75
C ILE A 386 -19.87 -5.99 13.41
N SER A 387 -20.06 -5.58 12.15
CA SER A 387 -21.31 -4.95 11.70
C SER A 387 -22.52 -5.84 11.98
N LYS A 388 -22.42 -7.13 11.66
CA LYS A 388 -23.47 -8.11 11.95
C LYS A 388 -23.75 -8.25 13.46
N ALA A 389 -22.70 -8.27 14.28
CA ALA A 389 -22.83 -8.30 15.74
C ALA A 389 -23.56 -7.05 16.28
N MET A 390 -23.29 -5.87 15.73
CA MET A 390 -23.99 -4.63 16.09
C MET A 390 -25.50 -4.69 15.74
N VAL A 391 -25.85 -5.31 14.63
CA VAL A 391 -27.26 -5.53 14.24
C VAL A 391 -27.89 -6.56 15.17
N ASN A 392 -27.30 -7.73 15.35
CA ASN A 392 -27.83 -8.81 16.17
C ASN A 392 -28.07 -8.40 17.64
N SER A 393 -27.15 -7.60 18.20
CA SER A 393 -27.25 -7.10 19.57
C SER A 393 -28.22 -5.94 19.74
N GLY A 394 -28.69 -5.31 18.65
CA GLY A 394 -29.53 -4.10 18.68
C GLY A 394 -28.77 -2.80 18.96
N VAL A 395 -27.42 -2.82 18.97
CA VAL A 395 -26.60 -1.61 19.13
C VAL A 395 -26.85 -0.64 17.99
N ALA A 396 -26.95 -1.14 16.75
CA ALA A 396 -27.19 -0.31 15.57
C ALA A 396 -28.52 0.49 15.71
N ASP A 397 -29.57 -0.17 16.14
CA ASP A 397 -30.89 0.45 16.37
C ASP A 397 -30.86 1.47 17.53
N ALA A 398 -30.15 1.13 18.61
CA ALA A 398 -30.01 2.02 19.78
C ALA A 398 -29.27 3.32 19.42
N VAL A 399 -28.17 3.20 18.66
CA VAL A 399 -27.38 4.35 18.18
C VAL A 399 -28.20 5.19 17.20
N ALA A 400 -28.91 4.56 16.24
CA ALA A 400 -29.75 5.24 15.28
C ALA A 400 -30.88 6.03 15.98
N LYS A 401 -31.57 5.43 16.93
CA LYS A 401 -32.62 6.11 17.73
C LYS A 401 -32.06 7.29 18.53
N TYR A 402 -30.87 7.13 19.10
CA TYR A 402 -30.22 8.20 19.86
C TYR A 402 -29.87 9.40 18.95
N ILE A 403 -29.29 9.13 17.77
CA ILE A 403 -28.95 10.17 16.79
C ILE A 403 -30.20 10.87 16.27
N ILE A 404 -31.25 10.11 15.90
CA ILE A 404 -32.52 10.66 15.45
C ILE A 404 -33.13 11.53 16.54
N GLY A 405 -33.17 11.07 17.79
CA GLY A 405 -33.69 11.87 18.92
C GLY A 405 -32.94 13.17 19.17
N LEU A 406 -31.62 13.22 18.93
CA LEU A 406 -30.84 14.45 19.00
C LEU A 406 -31.14 15.42 17.84
N THR A 407 -31.50 14.90 16.68
CA THR A 407 -31.69 15.68 15.45
C THR A 407 -33.14 16.06 15.18
N GLU A 408 -34.11 15.45 15.87
CA GLU A 408 -35.56 15.74 15.72
C GLU A 408 -35.88 17.23 15.89
N HIS A 409 -35.11 17.96 16.72
CA HIS A 409 -35.28 19.40 16.98
C HIS A 409 -34.65 20.31 15.90
N TYR A 410 -33.80 19.78 15.01
CA TYR A 410 -33.04 20.58 14.04
C TYR A 410 -33.43 20.42 12.58
N GLY A 411 -34.45 19.58 12.29
CA GLY A 411 -34.96 19.33 10.93
C GLY A 411 -34.12 18.34 10.08
N PRO A 412 -34.69 17.84 8.96
CA PRO A 412 -34.07 16.74 8.19
C PRO A 412 -32.73 17.07 7.52
N GLN A 413 -32.37 18.36 7.44
CA GLN A 413 -31.11 18.80 6.82
C GLN A 413 -29.89 18.50 7.72
N VAL A 414 -30.08 18.39 9.03
CA VAL A 414 -29.02 18.07 10.00
C VAL A 414 -28.74 16.57 10.08
N LEU A 415 -29.71 15.75 9.64
CA LEU A 415 -29.53 14.29 9.49
C LEU A 415 -28.62 13.90 8.32
N LEU A 416 -28.42 14.81 7.36
CA LEU A 416 -27.60 14.62 6.17
C LEU A 416 -26.20 15.22 6.28
N ALA A 417 -25.92 15.99 7.31
CA ALA A 417 -24.63 16.60 7.59
C ALA A 417 -23.84 15.80 8.65
#